data_7596e51ac1cabf766efa24f7cfc59600
#
_entry.id   7596e51ac1cabf766efa24f7cfc59600
#
_cell.length_a   1.000
_cell.length_b   1.000
_cell.length_c   1.000
_cell.angle_alpha   90.00
_cell.angle_beta   90.00
_cell.angle_gamma   90.00
#
_symmetry.space_group_name_H-M   'P 1'
#
loop_
_entity.id
_entity.type
_entity.pdbx_description
1 polymer ?
#
loop_
_entity_poly.entity_id
_entity_poly.type
_entity_poly.pdbx_seq_one_letter_code
_entity_poly.pdbx_strand_id
1 'polypeptide(L)'
;MAAERHQGRKALLNWRPAATPSRVWAVTAIGLVVMLAFFVAIGRDFYRSTLELTDQQARNVATLVEQEIARDIELYHLSVQAVLDGIADPEVMAEPPRLRQITLFDRSTTAQGIGALVVLDADGSIVLDSLSSPVRPGNFADREYFRMHRDAGYDIGLYISKPFQARLQGNIWSISLSRRITRPDGSFGGIVSGTVKLDYIRQRFANVHLGANSVITLLRDDGIVLARNLGGEDLTGRSLGTAPLFLYIRNRISGTFRATAQTDGVSRFYAFTRVGSLPLIVTVGLSEAEVFAAWWDKITMLSVVYLLMAVSILALVGLFTSELRRRETAELAQAALARQDNLTGLANRRGFSEAFDSEWQRAARERGPLSLVMIDIDHFKRFNDSLGHLEGDRVLASVAAAVRRAAQRPADLAARYGGEELAVLLPDTDAKGARRIAEMILMNVRRLDEPHPLSDYGIVTVSVGVATTLALSNVEQSSLITLADAALYVAKQSGRNQVRESNVSAADFNRQPMRIGA
;
A
#
# COMPACT_ATOMS: atom_id res chain seq x y z
N MET A 1 17.37 54.66 -8.70
CA MET A 1 16.37 53.63 -9.05
C MET A 1 16.89 52.40 -9.84
N ALA A 2 18.15 52.29 -10.21
CA ALA A 2 18.73 51.11 -10.90
C ALA A 2 19.54 50.18 -9.98
N ALA A 3 19.98 50.62 -8.81
CA ALA A 3 20.79 49.85 -7.85
C ALA A 3 19.96 48.90 -6.95
N GLU A 4 18.70 49.21 -6.67
CA GLU A 4 17.83 48.36 -5.82
C GLU A 4 17.26 47.14 -6.53
N ARG A 5 17.21 47.13 -7.87
CA ARG A 5 16.73 45.94 -8.63
C ARG A 5 17.75 44.82 -8.73
N HIS A 6 19.02 45.06 -8.41
CA HIS A 6 20.07 44.01 -8.50
C HIS A 6 20.24 43.21 -7.22
N GLN A 7 19.87 43.75 -6.04
CA GLN A 7 19.91 42.99 -4.78
C GLN A 7 18.72 42.01 -4.61
N GLY A 8 17.55 42.33 -5.16
CA GLY A 8 16.36 41.49 -5.08
C GLY A 8 16.47 40.19 -5.91
N ARG A 9 17.29 40.15 -6.96
CA ARG A 9 17.48 38.93 -7.78
C ARG A 9 18.47 37.91 -7.19
N LYS A 10 19.40 38.33 -6.32
CA LYS A 10 20.33 37.41 -5.63
C LYS A 10 19.71 36.70 -4.44
N ALA A 11 18.66 37.24 -3.83
CA ALA A 11 17.98 36.64 -2.69
C ALA A 11 17.02 35.47 -3.09
N LEU A 12 16.53 35.47 -4.33
CA LEU A 12 15.61 34.42 -4.83
C LEU A 12 16.31 33.15 -5.37
N LEU A 13 17.65 33.20 -5.54
CA LEU A 13 18.41 32.04 -6.08
C LEU A 13 18.97 31.13 -4.99
N ASN A 14 18.83 31.43 -3.71
CA ASN A 14 19.41 30.63 -2.62
C ASN A 14 18.43 29.72 -1.90
N TRP A 15 17.18 29.57 -2.38
CA TRP A 15 16.24 28.65 -1.80
C TRP A 15 16.12 27.38 -2.67
N ARG A 16 17.23 26.65 -2.81
CA ARG A 16 17.17 25.22 -3.11
C ARG A 16 17.40 24.49 -1.79
N PRO A 17 16.36 23.96 -1.13
CA PRO A 17 16.60 22.94 -0.13
C PRO A 17 17.27 21.80 -0.86
N ALA A 18 18.57 21.64 -0.69
CA ALA A 18 19.30 20.51 -1.24
C ALA A 18 18.53 19.25 -0.82
N ALA A 19 17.97 18.53 -1.79
CA ALA A 19 17.26 17.30 -1.56
C ALA A 19 18.29 16.28 -1.06
N THR A 20 18.50 16.23 0.24
CA THR A 20 19.39 15.24 0.83
C THR A 20 18.78 13.85 0.62
N PRO A 21 19.57 12.84 0.30
CA PRO A 21 19.08 11.47 0.10
C PRO A 21 18.14 10.99 1.23
N SER A 22 18.43 11.38 2.48
CA SER A 22 17.60 11.05 3.65
C SER A 22 16.20 11.65 3.59
N ARG A 23 16.04 12.88 3.13
CA ARG A 23 14.73 13.53 2.97
C ARG A 23 13.91 12.87 1.86
N VAL A 24 14.54 12.51 0.75
CA VAL A 24 13.87 11.80 -0.34
C VAL A 24 13.34 10.46 0.17
N TRP A 25 14.14 9.68 0.90
CA TRP A 25 13.71 8.41 1.48
C TRP A 25 12.59 8.59 2.52
N ALA A 26 12.64 9.62 3.35
CA ALA A 26 11.58 9.92 4.32
C ALA A 26 10.24 10.23 3.64
N VAL A 27 10.24 11.08 2.59
CA VAL A 27 9.04 11.39 1.81
C VAL A 27 8.50 10.15 1.11
N THR A 28 9.39 9.31 0.54
CA THR A 28 9.00 8.06 -0.09
C THR A 28 8.35 7.09 0.91
N ALA A 29 8.93 6.95 2.10
CA ALA A 29 8.37 6.10 3.16
C ALA A 29 6.96 6.56 3.56
N ILE A 30 6.76 7.88 3.74
CA ILE A 30 5.44 8.45 4.03
C ILE A 30 4.47 8.16 2.88
N GLY A 31 4.89 8.35 1.63
CA GLY A 31 4.07 8.05 0.44
C GLY A 31 3.64 6.58 0.37
N LEU A 32 4.55 5.65 0.65
CA LEU A 32 4.25 4.21 0.70
C LEU A 32 3.28 3.85 1.84
N VAL A 33 3.42 4.48 3.01
CA VAL A 33 2.47 4.28 4.13
C VAL A 33 1.08 4.79 3.77
N VAL A 34 0.97 5.98 3.16
CA VAL A 34 -0.31 6.52 2.70
C VAL A 34 -0.94 5.61 1.64
N MET A 35 -0.15 5.13 0.69
CA MET A 35 -0.60 4.21 -0.34
C MET A 35 -1.08 2.86 0.25
N LEU A 36 -0.39 2.34 1.28
CA LEU A 36 -0.81 1.14 2.01
C LEU A 36 -2.12 1.38 2.77
N ALA A 37 -2.26 2.52 3.43
CA ALA A 37 -3.50 2.88 4.13
C ALA A 37 -4.68 2.96 3.16
N PHE A 38 -4.47 3.53 1.98
CA PHE A 38 -5.48 3.60 0.93
C PHE A 38 -5.85 2.22 0.38
N PHE A 39 -4.84 1.36 0.14
CA PHE A 39 -5.07 -0.04 -0.27
C PHE A 39 -5.91 -0.81 0.76
N VAL A 40 -5.57 -0.70 2.05
CA VAL A 40 -6.32 -1.33 3.15
C VAL A 40 -7.76 -0.79 3.22
N ALA A 41 -7.93 0.52 3.05
CA ALA A 41 -9.26 1.16 3.04
C ALA A 41 -10.13 0.62 1.90
N ILE A 42 -9.59 0.53 0.68
CA ILE A 42 -10.30 -0.05 -0.48
C ILE A 42 -10.65 -1.52 -0.22
N GLY A 43 -9.70 -2.33 0.27
CA GLY A 43 -9.94 -3.74 0.58
C GLY A 43 -11.06 -3.94 1.61
N ARG A 44 -11.08 -3.08 2.63
CA ARG A 44 -12.12 -3.07 3.67
C ARG A 44 -13.49 -2.63 3.12
N ASP A 45 -13.50 -1.66 2.24
CA ASP A 45 -14.73 -1.19 1.59
C ASP A 45 -15.33 -2.27 0.70
N PHE A 46 -14.53 -2.91 -0.13
CA PHE A 46 -14.97 -4.07 -0.91
C PHE A 46 -15.47 -5.23 -0.05
N TYR A 47 -14.81 -5.51 1.08
CA TYR A 47 -15.27 -6.55 2.00
C TYR A 47 -16.66 -6.22 2.56
N ARG A 48 -16.88 -4.99 3.02
CA ARG A 48 -18.17 -4.53 3.55
C ARG A 48 -19.27 -4.58 2.48
N SER A 49 -18.99 -4.04 1.31
CA SER A 49 -19.93 -4.07 0.17
C SER A 49 -20.31 -5.49 -0.22
N THR A 50 -19.35 -6.44 -0.20
CA THR A 50 -19.61 -7.85 -0.46
C THR A 50 -20.57 -8.44 0.57
N LEU A 51 -20.39 -8.13 1.87
CA LEU A 51 -21.28 -8.59 2.92
C LEU A 51 -22.69 -8.03 2.79
N GLU A 52 -22.82 -6.73 2.54
CA GLU A 52 -24.13 -6.06 2.38
C GLU A 52 -24.89 -6.60 1.17
N LEU A 53 -24.21 -6.75 0.02
CA LEU A 53 -24.81 -7.34 -1.18
C LEU A 53 -25.23 -8.80 -0.95
N THR A 54 -24.42 -9.57 -0.22
CA THR A 54 -24.73 -10.98 0.11
C THR A 54 -25.95 -11.08 0.99
N ASP A 55 -26.04 -10.24 2.04
CA ASP A 55 -27.19 -10.21 2.93
C ASP A 55 -28.48 -9.83 2.17
N GLN A 56 -28.39 -8.81 1.33
CA GLN A 56 -29.50 -8.39 0.48
C GLN A 56 -29.91 -9.47 -0.53
N GLN A 57 -28.95 -10.11 -1.17
CA GLN A 57 -29.20 -11.19 -2.12
C GLN A 57 -29.85 -12.39 -1.45
N ALA A 58 -29.36 -12.81 -0.27
CA ALA A 58 -29.92 -13.92 0.49
C ALA A 58 -31.36 -13.63 0.91
N ARG A 59 -31.66 -12.41 1.40
CA ARG A 59 -33.03 -12.00 1.73
C ARG A 59 -33.95 -11.97 0.52
N ASN A 60 -33.50 -11.42 -0.60
CA ASN A 60 -34.30 -11.32 -1.80
C ASN A 60 -34.69 -12.73 -2.31
N VAL A 61 -33.73 -13.66 -2.34
CA VAL A 61 -34.02 -15.03 -2.74
C VAL A 61 -34.94 -15.71 -1.74
N ALA A 62 -34.72 -15.52 -0.43
CA ALA A 62 -35.60 -16.11 0.58
C ALA A 62 -37.04 -15.62 0.45
N THR A 63 -37.23 -14.32 0.17
CA THR A 63 -38.56 -13.73 -0.06
C THR A 63 -39.21 -14.25 -1.35
N LEU A 64 -38.45 -14.37 -2.44
CA LEU A 64 -38.96 -14.90 -3.70
C LEU A 64 -39.42 -16.36 -3.55
N VAL A 65 -38.60 -17.19 -2.90
CA VAL A 65 -38.93 -18.58 -2.64
C VAL A 65 -40.12 -18.69 -1.68
N GLU A 66 -40.19 -17.83 -0.66
CA GLU A 66 -41.33 -17.75 0.27
C GLU A 66 -42.64 -17.48 -0.50
N GLN A 67 -42.65 -16.43 -1.34
CA GLN A 67 -43.83 -16.05 -2.12
C GLN A 67 -44.25 -17.18 -3.09
N GLU A 68 -43.30 -17.86 -3.71
CA GLU A 68 -43.59 -19.00 -4.59
C GLU A 68 -44.20 -20.16 -3.82
N ILE A 69 -43.65 -20.54 -2.67
CA ILE A 69 -44.19 -21.60 -1.80
C ILE A 69 -45.56 -21.21 -1.26
N ALA A 70 -45.73 -19.96 -0.77
CA ALA A 70 -47.02 -19.46 -0.30
C ALA A 70 -48.11 -19.60 -1.35
N ARG A 71 -47.80 -19.20 -2.59
CA ARG A 71 -48.70 -19.28 -3.74
C ARG A 71 -49.04 -20.72 -4.11
N ASP A 72 -48.06 -21.61 -4.13
CA ASP A 72 -48.30 -23.02 -4.44
C ASP A 72 -49.18 -23.65 -3.37
N ILE A 73 -48.89 -23.41 -2.08
CA ILE A 73 -49.71 -23.91 -0.97
C ILE A 73 -51.14 -23.37 -1.02
N GLU A 74 -51.31 -22.10 -1.38
CA GLU A 74 -52.65 -21.50 -1.54
C GLU A 74 -53.44 -22.18 -2.66
N LEU A 75 -52.83 -22.41 -3.82
CA LEU A 75 -53.45 -23.14 -4.92
C LEU A 75 -53.86 -24.58 -4.51
N TYR A 76 -53.02 -25.24 -3.75
CA TYR A 76 -53.34 -26.58 -3.23
C TYR A 76 -54.47 -26.51 -2.18
N HIS A 77 -54.47 -25.52 -1.33
CA HIS A 77 -55.52 -25.28 -0.36
C HIS A 77 -56.88 -25.04 -1.03
N LEU A 78 -56.89 -24.17 -2.07
CA LEU A 78 -58.10 -23.93 -2.85
C LEU A 78 -58.61 -25.24 -3.53
N SER A 79 -57.72 -26.11 -3.99
CA SER A 79 -58.12 -27.41 -4.57
C SER A 79 -58.74 -28.34 -3.51
N VAL A 80 -58.15 -28.41 -2.32
CA VAL A 80 -58.69 -29.17 -1.21
C VAL A 80 -60.05 -28.59 -0.76
N GLN A 81 -60.17 -27.26 -0.70
CA GLN A 81 -61.39 -26.58 -0.33
C GLN A 81 -62.53 -26.79 -1.34
N ALA A 82 -62.23 -26.74 -2.65
CA ALA A 82 -63.20 -26.98 -3.71
C ALA A 82 -63.81 -28.39 -3.60
N VAL A 83 -62.99 -29.40 -3.29
CA VAL A 83 -63.47 -30.77 -3.03
C VAL A 83 -64.34 -30.84 -1.78
N LEU A 84 -63.92 -30.13 -0.73
CA LEU A 84 -64.68 -30.06 0.54
C LEU A 84 -66.06 -29.42 0.33
N ASP A 85 -66.14 -28.32 -0.39
CA ASP A 85 -67.38 -27.61 -0.72
C ASP A 85 -68.28 -28.48 -1.63
N GLY A 86 -67.72 -29.16 -2.65
CA GLY A 86 -68.42 -30.05 -3.51
C GLY A 86 -69.01 -31.29 -2.80
N ILE A 87 -68.32 -31.81 -1.79
CA ILE A 87 -68.85 -32.92 -0.94
C ILE A 87 -70.02 -32.43 -0.09
N ALA A 88 -70.02 -31.17 0.35
CA ALA A 88 -71.10 -30.59 1.14
C ALA A 88 -72.34 -30.28 0.30
N ASP A 89 -72.25 -30.28 -1.03
CA ASP A 89 -73.35 -30.05 -1.97
C ASP A 89 -74.10 -31.36 -2.25
N PRO A 90 -75.36 -31.46 -1.85
CA PRO A 90 -76.20 -32.66 -2.08
C PRO A 90 -76.42 -32.94 -3.58
N GLU A 91 -76.47 -31.91 -4.45
CA GLU A 91 -76.68 -32.10 -5.86
C GLU A 91 -75.48 -32.77 -6.53
N VAL A 92 -74.24 -32.30 -6.17
CA VAL A 92 -72.99 -32.90 -6.64
C VAL A 92 -72.88 -34.33 -6.16
N MET A 93 -73.25 -34.63 -4.92
CA MET A 93 -73.15 -35.98 -4.34
C MET A 93 -74.21 -36.92 -4.89
N ALA A 94 -75.32 -36.45 -5.44
CA ALA A 94 -76.37 -37.23 -6.11
C ALA A 94 -76.02 -37.58 -7.58
N GLU A 95 -75.00 -36.96 -8.15
CA GLU A 95 -74.55 -37.26 -9.52
C GLU A 95 -74.06 -38.73 -9.68
N PRO A 96 -74.17 -39.29 -10.89
CA PRO A 96 -73.56 -40.59 -11.24
C PRO A 96 -72.05 -40.59 -10.89
N PRO A 97 -71.47 -41.72 -10.45
CA PRO A 97 -70.08 -41.73 -9.94
C PRO A 97 -69.04 -41.07 -10.87
N ARG A 98 -69.22 -41.24 -12.18
CA ARG A 98 -68.28 -40.69 -13.16
C ARG A 98 -68.43 -39.17 -13.28
N LEU A 99 -69.62 -38.64 -13.29
CA LEU A 99 -69.87 -37.18 -13.34
C LEU A 99 -69.44 -36.55 -12.04
N ARG A 100 -69.82 -37.08 -10.92
CA ARG A 100 -69.38 -36.65 -9.58
C ARG A 100 -67.84 -36.54 -9.48
N GLN A 101 -67.12 -37.54 -10.02
CA GLN A 101 -65.66 -37.52 -10.03
C GLN A 101 -65.12 -36.35 -10.89
N ILE A 102 -65.71 -36.12 -12.06
CA ILE A 102 -65.31 -35.00 -12.93
C ILE A 102 -65.65 -33.67 -12.24
N THR A 103 -66.85 -33.51 -11.71
CA THR A 103 -67.27 -32.27 -11.00
C THR A 103 -66.34 -31.93 -9.81
N LEU A 104 -66.00 -32.92 -8.99
CA LEU A 104 -65.19 -32.71 -7.80
C LEU A 104 -63.68 -32.50 -8.12
N PHE A 105 -63.16 -33.11 -9.21
CA PHE A 105 -61.71 -33.14 -9.40
C PHE A 105 -61.22 -32.46 -10.66
N ASP A 106 -62.08 -32.09 -11.64
CA ASP A 106 -61.68 -31.55 -12.94
C ASP A 106 -60.85 -30.26 -12.84
N ARG A 107 -61.22 -29.35 -11.93
CA ARG A 107 -60.51 -28.10 -11.71
C ARG A 107 -59.42 -28.20 -10.64
N SER A 108 -59.48 -29.18 -9.77
CA SER A 108 -58.58 -29.27 -8.60
C SER A 108 -57.29 -30.07 -8.88
N THR A 109 -57.24 -30.84 -9.97
CA THR A 109 -56.03 -31.64 -10.34
C THR A 109 -55.05 -30.91 -11.25
N THR A 110 -55.36 -29.63 -11.62
CA THR A 110 -54.52 -28.87 -12.56
C THR A 110 -53.29 -28.22 -11.89
N ALA A 111 -53.18 -28.16 -10.59
CA ALA A 111 -52.02 -27.59 -9.94
C ALA A 111 -50.79 -28.50 -10.08
N GLN A 112 -49.71 -28.01 -10.66
CA GLN A 112 -48.47 -28.76 -10.87
C GLN A 112 -47.90 -29.21 -9.52
N GLY A 113 -47.44 -30.48 -9.43
CA GLY A 113 -46.87 -31.03 -8.20
C GLY A 113 -47.89 -31.69 -7.25
N ILE A 114 -49.21 -31.47 -7.45
CA ILE A 114 -50.23 -32.25 -6.75
C ILE A 114 -50.15 -33.72 -7.20
N GLY A 115 -50.18 -34.60 -6.25
CA GLY A 115 -50.33 -36.04 -6.48
C GLY A 115 -51.78 -36.44 -6.57
N ALA A 116 -52.32 -37.14 -5.55
CA ALA A 116 -53.74 -37.52 -5.44
C ALA A 116 -54.47 -36.57 -4.49
N LEU A 117 -55.69 -36.16 -4.87
CA LEU A 117 -56.68 -35.66 -3.93
C LEU A 117 -57.59 -36.87 -3.55
N VAL A 118 -57.69 -37.11 -2.29
CA VAL A 118 -58.50 -38.21 -1.75
C VAL A 118 -59.44 -37.71 -0.65
N VAL A 119 -60.59 -38.31 -0.62
CA VAL A 119 -61.54 -38.13 0.49
C VAL A 119 -61.52 -39.41 1.32
N LEU A 120 -61.29 -39.24 2.61
CA LEU A 120 -61.28 -40.33 3.59
C LEU A 120 -62.53 -40.17 4.47
N ASP A 121 -63.21 -41.29 4.77
CA ASP A 121 -64.31 -41.33 5.73
C ASP A 121 -63.81 -41.26 7.18
N ALA A 122 -64.71 -41.33 8.14
CA ALA A 122 -64.38 -41.26 9.57
C ALA A 122 -63.49 -42.41 10.06
N ASP A 123 -63.44 -43.51 9.35
CA ASP A 123 -62.61 -44.68 9.65
C ASP A 123 -61.27 -44.67 8.90
N GLY A 124 -61.05 -43.64 8.08
CA GLY A 124 -59.82 -43.48 7.31
C GLY A 124 -59.78 -44.24 5.99
N SER A 125 -60.89 -44.79 5.51
CA SER A 125 -60.97 -45.49 4.22
C SER A 125 -61.23 -44.51 3.11
N ILE A 126 -60.69 -44.76 1.90
CA ILE A 126 -60.85 -43.92 0.73
C ILE A 126 -62.28 -44.06 0.20
N VAL A 127 -62.99 -42.95 0.12
CA VAL A 127 -64.35 -42.91 -0.46
C VAL A 127 -64.37 -42.22 -1.82
N LEU A 128 -63.43 -41.28 -2.10
CA LEU A 128 -63.25 -40.67 -3.40
C LEU A 128 -61.74 -40.52 -3.70
N ASP A 129 -61.38 -40.68 -4.95
CA ASP A 129 -59.97 -40.62 -5.40
C ASP A 129 -59.86 -39.93 -6.77
N SER A 130 -59.12 -38.83 -6.84
CA SER A 130 -58.97 -38.02 -8.06
C SER A 130 -58.29 -38.75 -9.22
N LEU A 131 -57.47 -39.77 -8.91
CA LEU A 131 -56.66 -40.50 -9.92
C LEU A 131 -57.25 -41.83 -10.33
N SER A 132 -58.30 -42.31 -9.67
CA SER A 132 -58.84 -43.66 -9.96
C SER A 132 -60.33 -43.78 -9.74
N SER A 133 -61.02 -44.37 -10.75
CA SER A 133 -62.40 -44.80 -10.63
C SER A 133 -62.50 -46.22 -11.26
N PRO A 134 -62.79 -47.24 -10.48
CA PRO A 134 -63.16 -47.21 -9.07
C PRO A 134 -62.01 -46.78 -8.14
N VAL A 135 -62.34 -46.34 -6.91
CA VAL A 135 -61.40 -45.87 -5.91
C VAL A 135 -60.38 -46.95 -5.54
N ARG A 136 -59.12 -46.57 -5.39
CA ARG A 136 -58.06 -47.48 -4.95
C ARG A 136 -58.33 -47.93 -3.50
N PRO A 137 -58.13 -49.18 -3.18
CA PRO A 137 -58.32 -49.64 -1.82
C PRO A 137 -57.20 -49.11 -0.91
N GLY A 138 -57.54 -48.66 0.29
CA GLY A 138 -56.61 -48.22 1.30
C GLY A 138 -57.28 -47.62 2.51
N ASN A 139 -56.61 -47.76 3.66
CA ASN A 139 -57.00 -47.12 4.88
C ASN A 139 -55.81 -46.30 5.40
N PHE A 140 -56.08 -45.07 5.84
CA PHE A 140 -55.08 -44.05 6.24
C PHE A 140 -55.33 -43.51 7.64
N ALA A 141 -56.09 -44.25 8.47
CA ALA A 141 -56.35 -43.89 9.87
C ALA A 141 -55.07 -43.83 10.73
N ASP A 142 -54.02 -44.54 10.29
CA ASP A 142 -52.67 -44.55 10.90
C ASP A 142 -51.85 -43.27 10.59
N ARG A 143 -52.25 -42.49 9.64
CA ARG A 143 -51.49 -41.31 9.21
C ARG A 143 -51.66 -40.14 10.17
N GLU A 144 -50.54 -39.38 10.36
CA GLU A 144 -50.51 -38.20 11.22
C GLU A 144 -51.62 -37.17 10.84
N TYR A 145 -51.69 -36.85 9.55
CA TYR A 145 -52.63 -35.88 9.04
C TYR A 145 -54.10 -36.26 9.23
N PHE A 146 -54.44 -37.56 9.31
CA PHE A 146 -55.77 -38.00 9.63
C PHE A 146 -56.07 -37.90 11.13
N ARG A 147 -55.15 -38.37 11.97
CA ARG A 147 -55.26 -38.34 13.41
C ARG A 147 -55.39 -36.93 13.96
N MET A 148 -54.62 -35.98 13.40
CA MET A 148 -54.68 -34.58 13.82
C MET A 148 -56.07 -33.98 13.69
N HIS A 149 -56.80 -34.26 12.62
CA HIS A 149 -58.18 -33.79 12.43
C HIS A 149 -59.19 -34.57 13.27
N ARG A 150 -59.02 -35.88 13.42
CA ARG A 150 -59.90 -36.75 14.18
C ARG A 150 -59.84 -36.41 15.68
N ASP A 151 -58.62 -36.33 16.19
CA ASP A 151 -58.36 -36.24 17.64
C ASP A 151 -58.53 -34.78 18.17
N ALA A 152 -58.54 -33.76 17.31
CA ALA A 152 -58.71 -32.37 17.70
C ALA A 152 -60.12 -32.01 18.22
N GLY A 153 -61.14 -32.77 17.85
CA GLY A 153 -62.53 -32.47 18.27
C GLY A 153 -63.20 -31.23 17.63
N TYR A 154 -62.45 -30.40 16.92
CA TYR A 154 -62.90 -29.22 16.16
C TYR A 154 -62.15 -29.08 14.85
N ASP A 155 -62.57 -28.16 13.96
CA ASP A 155 -61.84 -27.89 12.70
C ASP A 155 -60.58 -27.06 12.97
N ILE A 156 -59.42 -27.65 12.79
CA ILE A 156 -58.08 -27.02 12.94
C ILE A 156 -57.67 -26.24 11.70
N GLY A 157 -58.51 -26.15 10.69
CA GLY A 157 -58.20 -25.51 9.40
C GLY A 157 -57.31 -26.35 8.53
N LEU A 158 -56.50 -25.73 7.69
CA LEU A 158 -55.53 -26.40 6.82
C LEU A 158 -54.38 -26.98 7.65
N TYR A 159 -54.20 -28.29 7.58
CA TYR A 159 -53.06 -28.96 8.21
C TYR A 159 -52.02 -29.42 7.18
N ILE A 160 -50.74 -29.08 7.42
CA ILE A 160 -49.59 -29.51 6.63
C ILE A 160 -48.83 -30.58 7.39
N SER A 161 -48.78 -31.79 6.85
CA SER A 161 -48.20 -32.95 7.50
C SER A 161 -46.66 -32.95 7.53
N LYS A 162 -46.07 -33.80 8.37
CA LYS A 162 -44.68 -34.23 8.20
C LYS A 162 -44.50 -34.99 6.86
N PRO A 163 -43.29 -35.03 6.32
CA PRO A 163 -42.98 -35.85 5.16
C PRO A 163 -43.32 -37.32 5.42
N PHE A 164 -43.91 -37.96 4.44
CA PHE A 164 -44.15 -39.38 4.45
C PHE A 164 -43.98 -40.00 3.05
N GLN A 165 -43.81 -41.28 3.00
CA GLN A 165 -43.82 -42.03 1.77
C GLN A 165 -45.25 -42.32 1.34
N ALA A 166 -45.65 -41.85 0.15
CA ALA A 166 -47.04 -41.90 -0.34
C ALA A 166 -47.34 -43.32 -0.90
N ARG A 167 -48.08 -44.16 -0.15
CA ARG A 167 -48.45 -45.54 -0.52
C ARG A 167 -49.11 -45.64 -1.88
N LEU A 168 -49.95 -44.66 -2.24
CA LEU A 168 -50.69 -44.66 -3.50
C LEU A 168 -49.87 -44.17 -4.71
N GLN A 169 -48.64 -43.73 -4.50
CA GLN A 169 -47.81 -43.06 -5.50
C GLN A 169 -46.38 -43.64 -5.53
N GLY A 170 -46.21 -44.92 -5.31
CA GLY A 170 -44.90 -45.57 -5.40
C GLY A 170 -43.90 -45.17 -4.32
N ASN A 171 -44.36 -44.87 -3.13
CA ASN A 171 -43.55 -44.50 -1.97
C ASN A 171 -42.69 -43.23 -2.16
N ILE A 172 -43.13 -42.28 -3.00
CA ILE A 172 -42.48 -41.01 -3.20
C ILE A 172 -42.64 -40.12 -1.93
N TRP A 173 -41.57 -39.44 -1.53
CA TRP A 173 -41.63 -38.47 -0.44
C TRP A 173 -42.62 -37.36 -0.73
N SER A 174 -43.60 -37.17 0.14
CA SER A 174 -44.72 -36.26 -0.03
C SER A 174 -45.14 -35.68 1.31
N ILE A 175 -45.84 -34.54 1.28
CA ILE A 175 -46.60 -33.99 2.39
C ILE A 175 -48.07 -34.03 2.04
N SER A 176 -48.96 -34.02 3.06
CA SER A 176 -50.39 -33.87 2.88
C SER A 176 -50.80 -32.47 3.32
N LEU A 177 -51.62 -31.82 2.47
CA LEU A 177 -52.46 -30.70 2.85
C LEU A 177 -53.87 -31.23 3.05
N SER A 178 -54.41 -31.14 4.30
CA SER A 178 -55.68 -31.75 4.64
C SER A 178 -56.62 -30.82 5.39
N ARG A 179 -57.92 -31.02 5.19
CA ARG A 179 -59.00 -30.35 5.87
C ARG A 179 -60.02 -31.34 6.43
N ARG A 180 -60.58 -31.02 7.57
CA ARG A 180 -61.64 -31.78 8.25
C ARG A 180 -62.94 -31.71 7.48
N ILE A 181 -63.61 -32.82 7.33
CA ILE A 181 -65.02 -32.89 6.97
C ILE A 181 -65.81 -32.94 8.28
N THR A 182 -66.62 -31.90 8.49
CA THR A 182 -67.48 -31.83 9.68
C THR A 182 -68.90 -32.13 9.26
N ARG A 183 -69.54 -33.10 9.90
CA ARG A 183 -70.94 -33.45 9.65
C ARG A 183 -71.88 -32.35 10.20
N PRO A 184 -73.17 -32.33 9.77
CA PRO A 184 -74.12 -31.33 10.27
C PRO A 184 -74.31 -31.34 11.78
N ASP A 185 -74.07 -32.47 12.46
CA ASP A 185 -74.12 -32.64 13.92
C ASP A 185 -72.82 -32.23 14.63
N GLY A 186 -71.84 -31.70 13.90
CA GLY A 186 -70.54 -31.28 14.41
C GLY A 186 -69.51 -32.42 14.55
N SER A 187 -69.90 -33.67 14.32
CA SER A 187 -69.04 -34.81 14.46
C SER A 187 -68.01 -34.92 13.35
N PHE A 188 -66.95 -35.71 13.55
CA PHE A 188 -65.93 -35.97 12.56
C PHE A 188 -66.49 -36.84 11.43
N GLY A 189 -66.46 -36.33 10.21
CA GLY A 189 -66.95 -37.02 9.01
C GLY A 189 -65.83 -37.63 8.17
N GLY A 190 -64.59 -37.31 8.47
CA GLY A 190 -63.43 -37.68 7.69
C GLY A 190 -62.56 -36.51 7.31
N ILE A 191 -61.76 -36.63 6.25
CA ILE A 191 -60.91 -35.54 5.75
C ILE A 191 -60.86 -35.50 4.22
N VAL A 192 -60.61 -34.31 3.66
CA VAL A 192 -60.07 -34.15 2.31
C VAL A 192 -58.56 -33.98 2.42
N SER A 193 -57.80 -34.78 1.66
CA SER A 193 -56.31 -34.74 1.67
C SER A 193 -55.75 -34.61 0.26
N GLY A 194 -54.98 -33.54 0.04
CA GLY A 194 -54.16 -33.35 -1.16
C GLY A 194 -52.71 -33.74 -0.90
N THR A 195 -52.13 -34.60 -1.72
CA THR A 195 -50.74 -34.98 -1.59
C THR A 195 -49.86 -34.10 -2.45
N VAL A 196 -48.79 -33.54 -1.91
CA VAL A 196 -47.79 -32.74 -2.67
C VAL A 196 -46.47 -33.48 -2.68
N LYS A 197 -45.93 -33.71 -3.86
CA LYS A 197 -44.66 -34.41 -4.09
C LYS A 197 -43.51 -33.47 -3.72
N LEU A 198 -42.62 -33.88 -2.80
CA LEU A 198 -41.48 -33.07 -2.38
C LEU A 198 -40.40 -32.93 -3.46
N ASP A 199 -40.33 -33.87 -4.40
CA ASP A 199 -39.43 -33.75 -5.56
C ASP A 199 -39.78 -32.57 -6.46
N TYR A 200 -41.06 -32.21 -6.57
CA TYR A 200 -41.47 -31.01 -7.27
C TYR A 200 -40.90 -29.75 -6.61
N ILE A 201 -40.98 -29.65 -5.30
CA ILE A 201 -40.41 -28.52 -4.52
C ILE A 201 -38.87 -28.51 -4.67
N ARG A 202 -38.23 -29.69 -4.59
CA ARG A 202 -36.77 -29.80 -4.79
C ARG A 202 -36.34 -29.32 -6.17
N GLN A 203 -37.05 -29.71 -7.23
CA GLN A 203 -36.76 -29.27 -8.59
C GLN A 203 -36.90 -27.74 -8.76
N ARG A 204 -37.91 -27.14 -8.10
CA ARG A 204 -38.06 -25.68 -8.06
C ARG A 204 -36.84 -25.02 -7.43
N PHE A 205 -36.36 -25.52 -6.29
CA PHE A 205 -35.18 -25.02 -5.63
C PHE A 205 -33.89 -25.20 -6.46
N ALA A 206 -33.79 -26.29 -7.20
CA ALA A 206 -32.65 -26.55 -8.09
C ALA A 206 -32.55 -25.57 -9.27
N ASN A 207 -33.68 -25.01 -9.70
CA ASN A 207 -33.73 -23.99 -10.75
C ASN A 207 -33.24 -22.62 -10.28
N VAL A 208 -33.09 -22.41 -8.98
CA VAL A 208 -32.54 -21.17 -8.42
C VAL A 208 -31.02 -21.29 -8.36
N HIS A 209 -30.33 -20.58 -9.27
CA HIS A 209 -28.89 -20.63 -9.39
C HIS A 209 -28.21 -19.79 -8.31
N LEU A 210 -27.77 -20.43 -7.24
CA LEU A 210 -27.12 -19.75 -6.09
C LEU A 210 -25.64 -20.08 -5.92
N GLY A 211 -25.10 -21.01 -6.72
CA GLY A 211 -23.75 -21.58 -6.57
C GLY A 211 -23.80 -23.01 -6.03
N ALA A 212 -22.70 -23.76 -6.25
CA ALA A 212 -22.64 -25.20 -6.03
C ALA A 212 -22.85 -25.64 -4.58
N ASN A 213 -22.39 -24.83 -3.61
CA ASN A 213 -22.46 -25.12 -2.18
C ASN A 213 -23.53 -24.29 -1.44
N SER A 214 -24.32 -23.52 -2.19
CA SER A 214 -25.43 -22.73 -1.64
C SER A 214 -26.68 -23.60 -1.51
N VAL A 215 -27.53 -23.32 -0.53
CA VAL A 215 -28.62 -24.21 -0.17
C VAL A 215 -29.94 -23.46 0.05
N ILE A 216 -31.04 -24.04 -0.44
CA ILE A 216 -32.41 -23.67 -0.07
C ILE A 216 -33.00 -24.84 0.71
N THR A 217 -33.60 -24.57 1.86
CA THR A 217 -34.26 -25.57 2.67
C THR A 217 -35.63 -25.07 3.07
N LEU A 218 -36.66 -25.91 2.88
CA LEU A 218 -37.99 -25.72 3.42
C LEU A 218 -38.11 -26.54 4.69
N LEU A 219 -38.41 -25.88 5.79
CA LEU A 219 -38.59 -26.47 7.10
C LEU A 219 -40.05 -26.32 7.54
N ARG A 220 -40.54 -27.24 8.30
CA ARG A 220 -41.75 -27.05 9.12
C ARG A 220 -41.37 -26.31 10.43
N ASP A 221 -42.31 -25.67 11.07
CA ASP A 221 -42.13 -24.88 12.30
C ASP A 221 -41.65 -25.70 13.52
N ASP A 222 -41.73 -27.02 13.47
CA ASP A 222 -41.14 -27.94 14.44
C ASP A 222 -39.69 -28.38 14.08
N GLY A 223 -39.14 -27.85 13.03
CA GLY A 223 -37.77 -28.11 12.59
C GLY A 223 -37.57 -29.33 11.67
N ILE A 224 -38.68 -29.92 11.21
CA ILE A 224 -38.58 -31.06 10.26
C ILE A 224 -38.29 -30.52 8.87
N VAL A 225 -37.29 -31.11 8.20
CA VAL A 225 -36.92 -30.82 6.83
C VAL A 225 -37.96 -31.40 5.88
N LEU A 226 -38.59 -30.51 5.08
CA LEU A 226 -39.52 -30.92 4.03
C LEU A 226 -38.78 -31.12 2.69
N ALA A 227 -38.02 -30.14 2.26
CA ALA A 227 -37.28 -30.19 1.01
C ALA A 227 -35.95 -29.44 1.11
N ARG A 228 -34.94 -29.88 0.37
CA ARG A 228 -33.63 -29.24 0.26
C ARG A 228 -33.07 -29.46 -1.15
N ASN A 229 -32.47 -28.41 -1.77
CA ASN A 229 -31.91 -28.51 -3.13
C ASN A 229 -30.53 -29.14 -3.21
N LEU A 230 -29.74 -29.12 -2.12
CA LEU A 230 -28.37 -29.62 -2.15
C LEU A 230 -28.36 -31.16 -1.97
N GLY A 231 -27.72 -31.89 -2.90
CA GLY A 231 -27.51 -33.34 -2.86
C GLY A 231 -26.53 -33.73 -1.74
N GLY A 232 -26.62 -34.95 -1.30
CA GLY A 232 -25.90 -35.55 -0.20
C GLY A 232 -26.81 -36.54 0.51
N GLU A 233 -26.76 -36.67 1.83
CA GLU A 233 -27.77 -37.41 2.58
C GLU A 233 -29.16 -36.77 2.37
N ASP A 234 -30.16 -37.57 2.02
CA ASP A 234 -31.54 -37.10 1.95
C ASP A 234 -32.03 -36.76 3.39
N LEU A 235 -32.09 -35.49 3.70
CA LEU A 235 -32.51 -35.00 4.99
C LEU A 235 -34.04 -34.92 5.15
N THR A 236 -34.79 -35.33 4.13
CA THR A 236 -36.27 -35.29 4.17
C THR A 236 -36.81 -36.06 5.35
N GLY A 237 -37.65 -35.43 6.14
CA GLY A 237 -38.22 -36.00 7.36
C GLY A 237 -37.29 -35.94 8.58
N ARG A 238 -36.03 -35.56 8.44
CA ARG A 238 -35.08 -35.41 9.54
C ARG A 238 -35.42 -34.15 10.37
N SER A 239 -35.37 -34.31 11.70
CA SER A 239 -35.58 -33.18 12.59
C SER A 239 -34.28 -32.40 12.83
N LEU A 240 -34.30 -31.11 12.57
CA LEU A 240 -33.30 -30.15 12.97
C LEU A 240 -33.73 -29.35 14.21
N GLY A 241 -34.78 -29.76 14.91
CA GLY A 241 -35.39 -29.03 16.02
C GLY A 241 -34.46 -28.72 17.19
N THR A 242 -33.38 -29.49 17.37
CA THR A 242 -32.35 -29.27 18.39
C THR A 242 -31.10 -28.54 17.82
N ALA A 243 -31.04 -28.31 16.52
CA ALA A 243 -29.92 -27.63 15.94
C ALA A 243 -29.87 -26.13 16.37
N PRO A 244 -28.69 -25.59 16.73
CA PRO A 244 -28.57 -24.19 17.17
C PRO A 244 -29.17 -23.20 16.16
N LEU A 245 -29.02 -23.51 14.89
CA LEU A 245 -29.60 -22.77 13.78
C LEU A 245 -31.13 -22.67 13.90
N PHE A 246 -31.81 -23.83 14.07
CA PHE A 246 -33.27 -23.85 14.19
C PHE A 246 -33.76 -23.15 15.46
N LEU A 247 -33.04 -23.31 16.56
CA LEU A 247 -33.38 -22.62 17.84
C LEU A 247 -33.27 -21.09 17.68
N TYR A 248 -32.40 -20.59 16.82
CA TYR A 248 -32.28 -19.17 16.51
C TYR A 248 -33.49 -18.65 15.70
N ILE A 249 -33.96 -19.42 14.71
CA ILE A 249 -35.01 -18.97 13.77
C ILE A 249 -36.42 -19.24 14.23
N ARG A 250 -36.66 -20.25 15.08
CA ARG A 250 -38.02 -20.78 15.39
C ARG A 250 -39.01 -19.72 15.89
N ASN A 251 -38.55 -18.70 16.62
CA ASN A 251 -39.41 -17.65 17.22
C ASN A 251 -39.30 -16.31 16.48
N ARG A 252 -38.72 -16.27 15.29
CA ARG A 252 -38.53 -15.06 14.49
C ARG A 252 -39.29 -15.17 13.17
N ILE A 253 -39.73 -14.01 12.65
CA ILE A 253 -40.44 -13.96 11.36
C ILE A 253 -39.44 -14.07 10.20
N SER A 254 -38.37 -13.31 10.23
CA SER A 254 -37.31 -13.29 9.21
C SER A 254 -36.01 -12.79 9.81
N GLY A 255 -34.95 -12.95 9.11
CA GLY A 255 -33.63 -12.44 9.50
C GLY A 255 -32.49 -13.06 8.71
N THR A 256 -31.26 -12.63 9.04
CA THR A 256 -30.02 -13.20 8.51
C THR A 256 -29.06 -13.52 9.64
N PHE A 257 -28.18 -14.47 9.40
CA PHE A 257 -27.11 -14.87 10.32
C PHE A 257 -26.05 -15.65 9.56
N ARG A 258 -24.87 -15.81 10.17
CA ARG A 258 -23.79 -16.63 9.64
C ARG A 258 -23.61 -17.86 10.53
N ALA A 259 -23.54 -19.02 9.91
CA ALA A 259 -23.31 -20.27 10.63
C ALA A 259 -22.68 -21.34 9.75
N THR A 260 -21.97 -22.27 10.40
CA THR A 260 -21.51 -23.51 9.78
C THR A 260 -22.59 -24.57 9.94
N ALA A 261 -23.04 -25.15 8.82
CA ALA A 261 -24.07 -26.16 8.83
C ALA A 261 -23.54 -27.46 9.45
N GLN A 262 -24.27 -28.03 10.40
CA GLN A 262 -23.92 -29.30 11.01
C GLN A 262 -24.11 -30.51 10.03
N THR A 263 -24.86 -30.28 8.97
CA THR A 263 -25.22 -31.32 8.00
C THR A 263 -24.12 -31.64 6.98
N ASP A 264 -23.28 -30.64 6.67
CA ASP A 264 -22.25 -30.76 5.63
C ASP A 264 -20.94 -29.98 5.95
N GLY A 265 -20.84 -29.34 7.12
CA GLY A 265 -19.67 -28.61 7.58
C GLY A 265 -19.39 -27.30 6.82
N VAL A 266 -20.26 -26.85 5.93
CA VAL A 266 -20.05 -25.67 5.10
C VAL A 266 -20.52 -24.42 5.82
N SER A 267 -19.66 -23.38 5.88
CA SER A 267 -20.02 -22.05 6.41
C SER A 267 -20.81 -21.28 5.37
N ARG A 268 -21.94 -20.72 5.80
CA ARG A 268 -22.86 -19.99 4.93
C ARG A 268 -23.42 -18.73 5.60
N PHE A 269 -23.77 -17.78 4.75
CA PHE A 269 -24.65 -16.68 5.11
C PHE A 269 -26.09 -17.12 4.91
N TYR A 270 -26.87 -17.20 5.98
CA TYR A 270 -28.25 -17.63 5.95
C TYR A 270 -29.20 -16.45 6.00
N ALA A 271 -30.20 -16.46 5.12
CA ALA A 271 -31.44 -15.70 5.29
C ALA A 271 -32.58 -16.69 5.54
N PHE A 272 -33.54 -16.31 6.34
CA PHE A 272 -34.75 -17.08 6.59
C PHE A 272 -35.98 -16.18 6.63
N THR A 273 -37.13 -16.77 6.26
CA THR A 273 -38.43 -16.12 6.36
C THR A 273 -39.51 -17.17 6.60
N ARG A 274 -40.56 -16.80 7.37
CA ARG A 274 -41.76 -17.63 7.50
C ARG A 274 -42.62 -17.48 6.25
N VAL A 275 -43.34 -18.53 5.88
CA VAL A 275 -44.23 -18.56 4.73
C VAL A 275 -45.63 -18.06 5.19
N GLY A 276 -45.86 -16.77 5.07
CA GLY A 276 -47.11 -16.16 5.52
C GLY A 276 -47.51 -16.58 6.96
N SER A 277 -48.75 -17.07 7.13
CA SER A 277 -49.26 -17.65 8.39
C SER A 277 -49.10 -19.16 8.48
N LEU A 278 -48.46 -19.80 7.49
CA LEU A 278 -48.28 -21.24 7.44
C LEU A 278 -47.18 -21.73 8.39
N PRO A 279 -47.25 -22.97 8.89
CA PRO A 279 -46.21 -23.54 9.74
C PRO A 279 -44.97 -23.93 8.97
N LEU A 280 -44.49 -23.04 8.10
CA LEU A 280 -43.36 -23.27 7.18
C LEU A 280 -42.35 -22.14 7.29
N ILE A 281 -41.05 -22.51 7.16
CA ILE A 281 -39.92 -21.59 7.17
C ILE A 281 -39.04 -21.91 5.96
N VAL A 282 -38.76 -20.92 5.14
CA VAL A 282 -37.76 -20.99 4.07
C VAL A 282 -36.44 -20.50 4.61
N THR A 283 -35.36 -21.24 4.37
CA THR A 283 -33.98 -20.81 4.63
C THR A 283 -33.16 -20.86 3.36
N VAL A 284 -32.37 -19.82 3.11
CA VAL A 284 -31.43 -19.71 2.00
C VAL A 284 -30.04 -19.50 2.57
N GLY A 285 -29.11 -20.39 2.27
CA GLY A 285 -27.72 -20.32 2.71
C GLY A 285 -26.79 -20.12 1.52
N LEU A 286 -26.12 -18.97 1.44
CA LEU A 286 -25.09 -18.70 0.43
C LEU A 286 -23.73 -19.11 0.95
N SER A 287 -22.98 -19.90 0.18
CA SER A 287 -21.65 -20.39 0.56
C SER A 287 -20.66 -19.24 0.76
N GLU A 288 -20.06 -19.17 1.93
CA GLU A 288 -19.07 -18.15 2.26
C GLU A 288 -17.87 -18.18 1.30
N ALA A 289 -17.39 -19.37 0.96
CA ALA A 289 -16.28 -19.54 0.04
C ALA A 289 -16.60 -18.97 -1.35
N GLU A 290 -17.84 -19.18 -1.84
CA GLU A 290 -18.28 -18.68 -3.15
C GLU A 290 -18.49 -17.16 -3.13
N VAL A 291 -19.09 -16.65 -2.07
CA VAL A 291 -19.31 -15.21 -1.87
C VAL A 291 -17.99 -14.46 -1.88
N PHE A 292 -16.98 -14.96 -1.19
CA PHE A 292 -15.68 -14.31 -1.12
C PHE A 292 -14.71 -14.67 -2.24
N ALA A 293 -15.01 -15.63 -3.12
CA ALA A 293 -14.14 -15.99 -4.23
C ALA A 293 -13.81 -14.76 -5.11
N ALA A 294 -14.83 -14.02 -5.54
CA ALA A 294 -14.65 -12.81 -6.34
C ALA A 294 -13.93 -11.68 -5.58
N TRP A 295 -14.08 -11.62 -4.26
CA TRP A 295 -13.35 -10.67 -3.41
C TRP A 295 -11.87 -11.05 -3.34
N TRP A 296 -11.55 -12.33 -3.17
CA TRP A 296 -10.16 -12.83 -3.15
C TRP A 296 -9.45 -12.58 -4.47
N ASP A 297 -10.11 -12.79 -5.61
CA ASP A 297 -9.54 -12.51 -6.93
C ASP A 297 -9.19 -11.03 -7.08
N LYS A 298 -10.12 -10.14 -6.69
CA LYS A 298 -9.90 -8.69 -6.76
C LYS A 298 -8.78 -8.24 -5.83
N ILE A 299 -8.76 -8.70 -4.57
CA ILE A 299 -7.75 -8.27 -3.61
C ILE A 299 -6.37 -8.79 -3.98
N THR A 300 -6.28 -10.01 -4.54
CA THR A 300 -5.03 -10.58 -5.05
C THR A 300 -4.49 -9.75 -6.20
N MET A 301 -5.32 -9.40 -7.18
CA MET A 301 -4.93 -8.54 -8.31
C MET A 301 -4.44 -7.18 -7.81
N LEU A 302 -5.19 -6.54 -6.92
CA LEU A 302 -4.80 -5.25 -6.34
C LEU A 302 -3.50 -5.34 -5.54
N SER A 303 -3.28 -6.45 -4.82
CA SER A 303 -2.04 -6.69 -4.06
C SER A 303 -0.82 -6.79 -4.97
N VAL A 304 -0.95 -7.47 -6.11
CA VAL A 304 0.11 -7.57 -7.12
C VAL A 304 0.42 -6.19 -7.71
N VAL A 305 -0.60 -5.43 -8.09
CA VAL A 305 -0.42 -4.06 -8.62
C VAL A 305 0.25 -3.16 -7.57
N TYR A 306 -0.20 -3.21 -6.32
CA TYR A 306 0.41 -2.47 -5.22
C TYR A 306 1.90 -2.82 -5.05
N LEU A 307 2.23 -4.11 -5.04
CA LEU A 307 3.61 -4.58 -4.88
C LEU A 307 4.51 -4.10 -6.03
N LEU A 308 4.05 -4.24 -7.28
CA LEU A 308 4.79 -3.78 -8.46
C LEU A 308 5.04 -2.26 -8.41
N MET A 309 4.02 -1.50 -8.02
CA MET A 309 4.13 -0.04 -7.89
C MET A 309 5.10 0.34 -6.76
N ALA A 310 5.03 -0.32 -5.61
CA ALA A 310 5.95 -0.08 -4.49
C ALA A 310 7.40 -0.40 -4.86
N VAL A 311 7.65 -1.54 -5.50
CA VAL A 311 8.99 -1.93 -6.00
C VAL A 311 9.50 -0.92 -7.03
N SER A 312 8.66 -0.48 -7.97
CA SER A 312 9.02 0.51 -8.97
C SER A 312 9.40 1.85 -8.36
N ILE A 313 8.63 2.33 -7.37
CA ILE A 313 8.94 3.57 -6.65
C ILE A 313 10.28 3.44 -5.91
N LEU A 314 10.49 2.34 -5.19
CA LEU A 314 11.74 2.10 -4.46
C LEU A 314 12.96 2.02 -5.40
N ALA A 315 12.83 1.35 -6.55
CA ALA A 315 13.87 1.28 -7.56
C ALA A 315 14.20 2.67 -8.15
N LEU A 316 13.17 3.44 -8.50
CA LEU A 316 13.32 4.80 -9.02
C LEU A 316 14.00 5.73 -8.02
N VAL A 317 13.60 5.68 -6.76
CA VAL A 317 14.22 6.46 -5.68
C VAL A 317 15.66 6.03 -5.44
N GLY A 318 15.94 4.73 -5.48
CA GLY A 318 17.30 4.19 -5.39
C GLY A 318 18.19 4.71 -6.50
N LEU A 319 17.74 4.66 -7.76
CA LEU A 319 18.45 5.19 -8.92
C LEU A 319 18.66 6.72 -8.81
N PHE A 320 17.61 7.45 -8.44
CA PHE A 320 17.68 8.90 -8.29
C PHE A 320 18.70 9.32 -7.21
N THR A 321 18.64 8.66 -6.04
CA THR A 321 19.57 8.97 -4.94
C THR A 321 21.03 8.58 -5.26
N SER A 322 21.24 7.51 -6.03
CA SER A 322 22.56 7.12 -6.50
C SER A 322 23.14 8.13 -7.47
N GLU A 323 22.32 8.66 -8.37
CA GLU A 323 22.73 9.70 -9.33
C GLU A 323 23.07 11.02 -8.63
N LEU A 324 22.26 11.42 -7.62
CA LEU A 324 22.58 12.61 -6.82
C LEU A 324 23.95 12.48 -6.14
N ARG A 325 24.25 11.33 -5.55
CA ARG A 325 25.57 11.08 -4.92
C ARG A 325 26.72 11.12 -5.93
N ARG A 326 26.52 10.56 -7.11
CA ARG A 326 27.53 10.60 -8.19
C ARG A 326 27.84 12.02 -8.62
N ARG A 327 26.82 12.87 -8.79
CA ARG A 327 27.00 14.28 -9.15
C ARG A 327 27.74 15.05 -8.07
N GLU A 328 27.37 14.87 -6.80
CA GLU A 328 28.03 15.51 -5.67
C GLU A 328 29.52 15.15 -5.60
N THR A 329 29.87 13.86 -5.76
CA THR A 329 31.28 13.44 -5.78
C THR A 329 32.05 13.98 -6.98
N ALA A 330 31.42 14.06 -8.16
CA ALA A 330 32.03 14.63 -9.34
C ALA A 330 32.29 16.14 -9.20
N GLU A 331 31.34 16.89 -8.63
CA GLU A 331 31.50 18.33 -8.35
C GLU A 331 32.63 18.59 -7.36
N LEU A 332 32.74 17.80 -6.27
CA LEU A 332 33.82 17.90 -5.31
C LEU A 332 35.19 17.59 -5.94
N ALA A 333 35.26 16.58 -6.80
CA ALA A 333 36.48 16.25 -7.53
C ALA A 333 36.90 17.38 -8.49
N GLN A 334 35.96 17.97 -9.23
CA GLN A 334 36.24 19.13 -10.09
C GLN A 334 36.68 20.36 -9.28
N ALA A 335 36.06 20.63 -8.15
CA ALA A 335 36.42 21.73 -7.27
C ALA A 335 37.85 21.55 -6.70
N ALA A 336 38.24 20.32 -6.38
CA ALA A 336 39.60 20.00 -5.92
C ALA A 336 40.65 20.26 -7.02
N LEU A 337 40.39 19.81 -8.26
CA LEU A 337 41.26 20.05 -9.41
C LEU A 337 41.39 21.56 -9.73
N ALA A 338 40.32 22.32 -9.54
CA ALA A 338 40.34 23.77 -9.80
C ALA A 338 41.15 24.59 -8.76
N ARG A 339 41.74 23.97 -7.72
CA ARG A 339 42.54 24.61 -6.68
C ARG A 339 44.06 24.37 -6.83
N GLN A 340 44.47 23.53 -7.75
CA GLN A 340 45.87 23.20 -7.98
C GLN A 340 46.37 23.83 -9.28
N ASP A 341 47.68 24.14 -9.31
CA ASP A 341 48.41 24.54 -10.52
C ASP A 341 48.89 23.30 -11.26
N ASN A 342 48.53 23.13 -12.52
CA ASN A 342 48.82 21.94 -13.31
C ASN A 342 50.31 21.74 -13.61
N LEU A 343 51.11 22.80 -13.64
CA LEU A 343 52.50 22.72 -13.94
C LEU A 343 53.32 22.34 -12.70
N THR A 344 53.04 22.98 -11.56
CA THR A 344 53.85 22.86 -10.34
C THR A 344 53.29 21.85 -9.34
N GLY A 345 52.01 21.48 -9.47
CA GLY A 345 51.30 20.65 -8.50
C GLY A 345 51.11 21.29 -7.13
N LEU A 346 51.41 22.58 -6.98
CA LEU A 346 51.15 23.38 -5.81
C LEU A 346 49.70 23.93 -5.83
N ALA A 347 49.23 24.52 -4.74
CA ALA A 347 48.00 25.29 -4.79
C ALA A 347 48.15 26.41 -5.83
N ASN A 348 47.10 26.65 -6.62
CA ASN A 348 47.09 27.84 -7.47
C ASN A 348 46.66 29.07 -6.64
N ARG A 349 46.68 30.24 -7.29
CA ARG A 349 46.35 31.53 -6.64
C ARG A 349 45.00 31.49 -5.94
N ARG A 350 43.98 30.79 -6.52
CA ARG A 350 42.65 30.65 -5.91
C ARG A 350 42.72 29.77 -4.66
N GLY A 351 43.38 28.61 -4.74
CA GLY A 351 43.59 27.73 -3.59
C GLY A 351 44.35 28.43 -2.45
N PHE A 352 45.37 29.26 -2.81
CA PHE A 352 46.07 30.07 -1.84
C PHE A 352 45.14 31.10 -1.17
N SER A 353 44.35 31.86 -1.94
CA SER A 353 43.46 32.88 -1.37
C SER A 353 42.45 32.28 -0.41
N GLU A 354 41.79 31.18 -0.78
CA GLU A 354 40.81 30.49 0.08
C GLU A 354 41.46 29.97 1.39
N ALA A 355 42.65 29.40 1.31
CA ALA A 355 43.40 28.96 2.49
C ALA A 355 43.86 30.10 3.37
N PHE A 356 44.34 31.18 2.74
CA PHE A 356 44.80 32.37 3.46
C PHE A 356 43.66 33.05 4.23
N ASP A 357 42.48 33.19 3.63
CA ASP A 357 41.29 33.70 4.28
C ASP A 357 40.90 32.86 5.51
N SER A 358 40.94 31.52 5.36
CA SER A 358 40.61 30.59 6.43
C SER A 358 41.60 30.67 7.59
N GLU A 359 42.92 30.63 7.26
CA GLU A 359 44.00 30.67 8.26
C GLU A 359 44.11 32.02 8.94
N TRP A 360 43.84 33.13 8.23
CA TRP A 360 43.75 34.46 8.83
C TRP A 360 42.65 34.52 9.90
N GLN A 361 41.46 34.04 9.58
CA GLN A 361 40.34 33.98 10.54
C GLN A 361 40.65 33.08 11.73
N ARG A 362 41.34 31.95 11.49
CA ARG A 362 41.78 31.03 12.55
C ARG A 362 42.80 31.71 13.48
N ALA A 363 43.86 32.28 12.92
CA ALA A 363 44.89 32.97 13.65
C ALA A 363 44.33 34.17 14.45
N ALA A 364 43.34 34.90 13.91
CA ALA A 364 42.66 35.97 14.66
C ALA A 364 41.86 35.49 15.86
N ARG A 365 41.24 34.31 15.79
CA ARG A 365 40.52 33.68 16.93
C ARG A 365 41.46 33.13 17.98
N GLU A 366 42.50 32.42 17.54
CA GLU A 366 43.47 31.75 18.42
C GLU A 366 44.58 32.65 18.90
N ARG A 367 44.67 33.87 18.36
CA ARG A 367 45.75 34.85 18.65
C ARG A 367 47.15 34.29 18.37
N GLY A 368 47.21 33.39 17.40
CA GLY A 368 48.45 32.73 16.95
C GLY A 368 49.21 33.57 15.91
N PRO A 369 50.51 33.32 15.73
CA PRO A 369 51.29 33.96 14.67
C PRO A 369 50.93 33.35 13.29
N LEU A 370 50.87 34.20 12.28
CA LEU A 370 50.73 33.80 10.88
C LEU A 370 51.87 34.40 10.07
N SER A 371 52.60 33.54 9.37
CA SER A 371 53.71 33.98 8.51
C SER A 371 53.43 33.71 7.06
N LEU A 372 53.94 34.56 6.21
CA LEU A 372 53.87 34.44 4.77
C LEU A 372 55.28 34.58 4.19
N VAL A 373 55.63 33.65 3.31
CA VAL A 373 56.89 33.68 2.55
C VAL A 373 56.54 33.87 1.09
N MET A 374 56.99 34.98 0.48
CA MET A 374 56.89 35.24 -0.94
C MET A 374 58.23 34.93 -1.61
N ILE A 375 58.20 34.24 -2.73
CA ILE A 375 59.37 33.71 -3.41
C ILE A 375 59.24 34.04 -4.89
N ASP A 376 60.35 34.48 -5.47
CA ASP A 376 60.42 34.80 -6.89
C ASP A 376 61.74 34.23 -7.46
N ILE A 377 61.68 33.62 -8.65
CA ILE A 377 62.86 33.05 -9.32
C ILE A 377 63.65 34.19 -9.94
N ASP A 378 64.89 34.34 -9.51
CA ASP A 378 65.77 35.42 -9.96
C ASP A 378 66.07 35.31 -11.46
N HIS A 379 65.84 36.45 -12.16
CA HIS A 379 66.09 36.54 -13.62
C HIS A 379 65.36 35.51 -14.47
N PHE A 380 64.20 34.99 -14.05
CA PHE A 380 63.44 33.92 -14.73
C PHE A 380 63.10 34.31 -16.19
N LYS A 381 62.73 35.54 -16.43
CA LYS A 381 62.50 36.02 -17.81
C LYS A 381 63.74 35.86 -18.69
N ARG A 382 64.95 36.23 -18.19
CA ARG A 382 66.22 36.06 -18.93
C ARG A 382 66.52 34.58 -19.14
N PHE A 383 66.17 33.72 -18.17
CA PHE A 383 66.28 32.27 -18.31
C PHE A 383 65.46 31.78 -19.48
N ASN A 384 64.14 32.14 -19.50
CA ASN A 384 63.23 31.79 -20.58
C ASN A 384 63.70 32.31 -21.96
N ASP A 385 64.17 33.53 -22.00
CA ASP A 385 64.67 34.17 -23.24
C ASP A 385 65.92 33.43 -23.77
N SER A 386 66.72 32.83 -22.91
CA SER A 386 67.97 32.14 -23.30
C SER A 386 67.81 30.65 -23.60
N LEU A 387 66.94 29.93 -22.85
CA LEU A 387 66.83 28.47 -22.92
C LEU A 387 65.43 28.00 -23.38
N GLY A 388 64.49 28.89 -23.56
CA GLY A 388 63.13 28.61 -24.01
C GLY A 388 62.16 28.32 -22.88
N HIS A 389 60.86 28.50 -23.16
CA HIS A 389 59.76 28.34 -22.17
C HIS A 389 59.64 26.91 -21.65
N LEU A 390 59.97 25.88 -22.44
CA LEU A 390 59.88 24.48 -21.97
C LEU A 390 60.89 24.21 -20.83
N GLU A 391 62.12 24.72 -20.94
CA GLU A 391 63.13 24.64 -19.88
C GLU A 391 62.73 25.50 -18.68
N GLY A 392 62.12 26.65 -18.90
CA GLY A 392 61.56 27.47 -17.87
C GLY A 392 60.46 26.77 -17.07
N ASP A 393 59.53 26.09 -17.74
CA ASP A 393 58.50 25.28 -17.10
C ASP A 393 59.09 24.14 -16.28
N ARG A 394 60.13 23.44 -16.79
CA ARG A 394 60.83 22.41 -16.07
C ARG A 394 61.51 22.93 -14.80
N VAL A 395 62.21 24.04 -14.91
CA VAL A 395 62.85 24.73 -13.77
C VAL A 395 61.85 25.21 -12.76
N LEU A 396 60.77 25.83 -13.21
CA LEU A 396 59.67 26.28 -12.30
C LEU A 396 59.08 25.13 -11.52
N ALA A 397 58.86 23.98 -12.16
CA ALA A 397 58.38 22.75 -11.48
C ALA A 397 59.42 22.21 -10.48
N SER A 398 60.72 22.24 -10.82
CA SER A 398 61.81 21.83 -9.93
C SER A 398 61.93 22.75 -8.70
N VAL A 399 61.85 24.05 -8.90
CA VAL A 399 61.83 25.04 -7.81
C VAL A 399 60.58 24.88 -6.92
N ALA A 400 59.40 24.69 -7.51
CA ALA A 400 58.17 24.44 -6.78
C ALA A 400 58.27 23.18 -5.90
N ALA A 401 58.86 22.12 -6.43
CA ALA A 401 59.16 20.90 -5.67
C ALA A 401 60.14 21.14 -4.52
N ALA A 402 61.16 22.00 -4.71
CA ALA A 402 62.08 22.41 -3.65
C ALA A 402 61.41 23.25 -2.54
N VAL A 403 60.47 24.11 -2.92
CA VAL A 403 59.61 24.90 -1.98
C VAL A 403 58.71 23.97 -1.18
N ARG A 404 58.03 23.04 -1.86
CA ARG A 404 57.15 22.08 -1.18
C ARG A 404 57.91 21.19 -0.16
N ARG A 405 59.17 20.82 -0.46
CA ARG A 405 60.02 20.07 0.50
C ARG A 405 60.37 20.84 1.76
N ALA A 406 60.31 22.16 1.74
CA ALA A 406 60.53 23.00 2.92
C ALA A 406 59.27 23.23 3.77
N ALA A 407 58.11 23.23 3.15
CA ALA A 407 56.79 23.34 3.79
C ALA A 407 56.25 21.94 4.12
N GLN A 408 56.69 21.40 5.27
CA GLN A 408 56.46 19.96 5.61
C GLN A 408 55.28 19.72 6.56
N ARG A 409 54.80 20.75 7.26
CA ARG A 409 53.72 20.59 8.20
C ARG A 409 52.40 20.47 7.47
N PRO A 410 51.42 19.68 7.96
CA PRO A 410 50.11 19.57 7.30
C PRO A 410 49.36 20.89 7.12
N ALA A 411 49.65 21.89 7.96
CA ALA A 411 49.05 23.21 7.90
C ALA A 411 49.81 24.17 6.97
N ASP A 412 51.05 23.87 6.59
CA ASP A 412 51.81 24.68 5.66
C ASP A 412 51.25 24.52 4.26
N LEU A 413 51.06 25.64 3.54
CA LEU A 413 50.58 25.62 2.16
C LEU A 413 51.56 26.29 1.22
N ALA A 414 52.12 25.54 0.31
CA ALA A 414 52.88 26.06 -0.80
C ALA A 414 51.96 26.29 -2.03
N ALA A 415 52.09 27.41 -2.68
CA ALA A 415 51.25 27.81 -3.80
C ALA A 415 52.05 28.52 -4.89
N ARG A 416 51.55 28.41 -6.11
CA ARG A 416 51.97 29.29 -7.22
C ARG A 416 51.07 30.52 -7.21
N TYR A 417 51.68 31.66 -6.84
CA TYR A 417 50.95 32.92 -6.67
C TYR A 417 50.83 33.69 -7.98
N GLY A 418 51.85 33.65 -8.82
CA GLY A 418 51.92 34.32 -10.12
C GLY A 418 52.69 33.50 -11.15
N GLY A 419 53.16 34.07 -12.21
CA GLY A 419 53.94 33.38 -13.27
C GLY A 419 55.13 32.58 -12.72
N GLU A 420 56.12 33.28 -12.18
CA GLU A 420 57.33 32.76 -11.53
C GLU A 420 57.31 32.96 -10.00
N GLU A 421 56.23 33.48 -9.46
CA GLU A 421 56.06 33.78 -8.05
C GLU A 421 55.42 32.61 -7.32
N LEU A 422 56.05 32.22 -6.23
CA LEU A 422 55.58 31.20 -5.31
C LEU A 422 55.29 31.81 -3.92
N ALA A 423 54.35 31.24 -3.22
CA ALA A 423 54.05 31.67 -1.84
C ALA A 423 54.00 30.46 -0.91
N VAL A 424 54.44 30.61 0.33
CA VAL A 424 54.21 29.64 1.40
C VAL A 424 53.52 30.31 2.58
N LEU A 425 52.34 29.80 2.87
CA LEU A 425 51.58 30.20 4.06
C LEU A 425 51.97 29.29 5.22
N LEU A 426 52.31 29.88 6.34
CA LEU A 426 52.84 29.19 7.51
C LEU A 426 52.01 29.57 8.74
N PRO A 427 50.93 28.82 9.02
CA PRO A 427 50.16 28.99 10.25
C PRO A 427 50.96 28.63 11.48
N ASP A 428 50.62 29.23 12.62
CA ASP A 428 51.27 29.02 13.96
C ASP A 428 52.80 29.03 13.89
N THR A 429 53.36 29.90 13.08
CA THR A 429 54.82 29.99 12.85
C THR A 429 55.25 31.46 13.08
N ASP A 430 56.17 31.63 14.04
CA ASP A 430 56.76 32.89 14.34
C ASP A 430 57.83 33.36 13.32
N ALA A 431 58.31 34.56 13.42
CA ALA A 431 59.30 35.13 12.52
C ALA A 431 60.58 34.26 12.43
N LYS A 432 61.06 33.71 13.54
CA LYS A 432 62.26 32.83 13.52
C LYS A 432 61.98 31.51 12.80
N GLY A 433 60.83 30.97 12.97
CA GLY A 433 60.38 29.75 12.25
C GLY A 433 60.22 29.99 10.76
N ALA A 434 59.56 31.07 10.38
CA ALA A 434 59.38 31.47 8.98
C ALA A 434 60.67 31.75 8.27
N ARG A 435 61.62 32.46 8.92
CA ARG A 435 62.98 32.67 8.41
C ARG A 435 63.70 31.36 8.15
N ARG A 436 63.67 30.40 9.09
CA ARG A 436 64.31 29.08 8.88
C ARG A 436 63.75 28.33 7.66
N ILE A 437 62.42 28.39 7.48
CA ILE A 437 61.80 27.79 6.29
C ILE A 437 62.22 28.52 5.02
N ALA A 438 62.26 29.84 5.04
CA ALA A 438 62.72 30.66 3.90
C ALA A 438 64.19 30.37 3.55
N GLU A 439 65.10 30.25 4.53
CA GLU A 439 66.50 29.88 4.37
C GLU A 439 66.63 28.43 3.84
N MET A 440 65.79 27.53 4.30
CA MET A 440 65.72 26.15 3.78
C MET A 440 65.27 26.12 2.30
N ILE A 441 64.25 26.91 1.94
CA ILE A 441 63.82 27.11 0.52
C ILE A 441 64.99 27.57 -0.30
N LEU A 442 65.66 28.64 0.12
CA LEU A 442 66.82 29.19 -0.56
C LEU A 442 67.93 28.14 -0.81
N MET A 443 68.27 27.37 0.26
CA MET A 443 69.27 26.30 0.15
C MET A 443 68.80 25.15 -0.75
N ASN A 444 67.53 24.74 -0.66
CA ASN A 444 66.98 23.67 -1.48
C ASN A 444 67.01 24.03 -2.97
N VAL A 445 66.68 25.30 -3.32
CA VAL A 445 66.77 25.78 -4.70
C VAL A 445 68.21 25.82 -5.18
N ARG A 446 69.14 26.37 -4.39
CA ARG A 446 70.60 26.34 -4.74
C ARG A 446 71.13 24.93 -4.96
N ARG A 447 70.64 23.95 -4.19
CA ARG A 447 71.04 22.53 -4.32
C ARG A 447 70.51 21.85 -5.59
N LEU A 448 69.55 22.49 -6.29
CA LEU A 448 69.12 21.98 -7.61
C LEU A 448 70.26 22.07 -8.63
N ASP A 449 71.20 23.03 -8.40
CA ASP A 449 72.38 23.30 -9.26
C ASP A 449 72.01 23.46 -10.74
N GLU A 450 70.80 24.03 -10.99
CA GLU A 450 70.30 24.21 -12.35
C GLU A 450 71.04 25.36 -13.04
N PRO A 451 71.72 25.14 -14.18
CA PRO A 451 72.48 26.16 -14.86
C PRO A 451 71.64 27.34 -15.33
N HIS A 452 72.07 28.55 -15.05
CA HIS A 452 71.46 29.77 -15.55
C HIS A 452 72.54 30.70 -16.18
N PRO A 453 72.75 30.60 -17.53
CA PRO A 453 73.87 31.27 -18.19
C PRO A 453 73.89 32.79 -18.05
N LEU A 454 72.75 33.43 -17.80
CA LEU A 454 72.61 34.88 -17.70
C LEU A 454 72.37 35.36 -16.26
N SER A 455 72.64 34.50 -15.26
CA SER A 455 72.60 34.85 -13.84
C SER A 455 74.01 35.15 -13.34
N ASP A 456 74.11 36.15 -12.45
CA ASP A 456 75.36 36.50 -11.79
C ASP A 456 75.91 35.34 -10.94
N TYR A 457 75.09 34.38 -10.58
CA TYR A 457 75.42 33.20 -9.79
C TYR A 457 75.72 31.95 -10.61
N GLY A 458 75.53 31.98 -11.95
CA GLY A 458 75.71 30.85 -12.85
C GLY A 458 74.64 29.76 -12.70
N ILE A 459 73.81 29.83 -11.73
CA ILE A 459 72.72 28.85 -11.41
C ILE A 459 71.40 29.59 -11.17
N VAL A 460 70.29 28.83 -11.19
CA VAL A 460 68.96 29.31 -10.80
C VAL A 460 68.94 29.59 -9.30
N THR A 461 68.56 30.79 -8.92
CA THR A 461 68.41 31.25 -7.52
C THR A 461 67.04 31.84 -7.32
N VAL A 462 66.68 32.06 -6.08
CA VAL A 462 65.42 32.72 -5.68
C VAL A 462 65.69 33.84 -4.72
N SER A 463 64.91 34.90 -4.83
CA SER A 463 64.77 35.91 -3.79
C SER A 463 63.56 35.62 -2.92
N VAL A 464 63.67 35.80 -1.63
CA VAL A 464 62.64 35.41 -0.67
C VAL A 464 62.35 36.57 0.29
N GLY A 465 61.07 36.92 0.36
CA GLY A 465 60.54 37.89 1.32
C GLY A 465 59.71 37.23 2.41
N VAL A 466 59.93 37.55 3.64
CA VAL A 466 59.21 36.96 4.81
C VAL A 466 58.50 38.06 5.60
N ALA A 467 57.25 37.83 5.89
CA ALA A 467 56.49 38.64 6.83
C ALA A 467 55.77 37.80 7.84
N THR A 468 55.72 38.28 9.08
CA THR A 468 55.01 37.62 10.19
C THR A 468 54.13 38.63 10.92
N THR A 469 52.93 38.23 11.26
CA THR A 469 52.01 39.05 12.06
C THR A 469 51.26 38.21 13.09
N LEU A 470 50.77 38.88 14.13
CA LEU A 470 49.65 38.37 14.91
C LEU A 470 48.38 38.88 14.21
N ALA A 471 47.54 37.98 13.77
CA ALA A 471 46.26 38.33 13.12
C ALA A 471 45.33 38.90 14.20
N LEU A 472 45.13 40.22 14.17
CA LEU A 472 44.24 40.94 15.04
C LEU A 472 43.08 41.52 14.24
N SER A 473 41.94 41.76 14.90
CA SER A 473 40.74 42.28 14.25
C SER A 473 40.88 43.68 13.63
N ASN A 474 41.91 44.41 13.99
CA ASN A 474 42.24 45.74 13.49
C ASN A 474 43.37 45.77 12.46
N VAL A 475 43.87 44.63 12.05
CA VAL A 475 44.91 44.49 11.00
C VAL A 475 44.26 43.93 9.74
N GLU A 476 44.47 44.63 8.63
CA GLU A 476 43.97 44.14 7.33
C GLU A 476 44.81 42.93 6.87
N GLN A 477 44.12 41.91 6.39
CA GLN A 477 44.73 40.69 5.84
C GLN A 477 45.71 41.01 4.69
N SER A 478 45.38 41.97 3.84
CA SER A 478 46.22 42.45 2.71
C SER A 478 47.58 42.98 3.18
N SER A 479 47.67 43.46 4.42
CA SER A 479 48.92 44.01 4.96
C SER A 479 50.02 42.93 5.02
N LEU A 480 49.71 41.68 5.36
CA LEU A 480 50.71 40.60 5.44
C LEU A 480 51.30 40.28 4.06
N ILE A 481 50.48 40.30 3.02
CA ILE A 481 50.94 40.09 1.63
C ILE A 481 51.84 41.26 1.24
N THR A 482 51.39 42.50 1.50
CA THR A 482 52.16 43.69 1.15
C THR A 482 53.51 43.74 1.84
N LEU A 483 53.61 43.35 3.09
CA LEU A 483 54.86 43.30 3.84
C LEU A 483 55.81 42.23 3.35
N ALA A 484 55.29 41.04 3.00
CA ALA A 484 56.10 39.97 2.44
C ALA A 484 56.64 40.32 1.04
N ASP A 485 55.80 41.00 0.23
CA ASP A 485 56.18 41.48 -1.10
C ASP A 485 57.21 42.62 -1.01
N ALA A 486 57.07 43.56 -0.07
CA ALA A 486 58.08 44.59 0.18
C ALA A 486 59.42 43.99 0.61
N ALA A 487 59.43 42.97 1.46
CA ALA A 487 60.65 42.25 1.86
C ALA A 487 61.27 41.54 0.67
N LEU A 488 60.46 40.91 -0.18
CA LEU A 488 60.94 40.27 -1.44
C LEU A 488 61.58 41.30 -2.39
N TYR A 489 60.95 42.45 -2.52
CA TYR A 489 61.50 43.54 -3.30
C TYR A 489 62.88 44.01 -2.81
N VAL A 490 63.05 44.15 -1.50
CA VAL A 490 64.35 44.47 -0.87
C VAL A 490 65.36 43.36 -1.16
N ALA A 491 64.96 42.10 -1.10
CA ALA A 491 65.84 40.97 -1.45
C ALA A 491 66.34 41.04 -2.88
N LYS A 492 65.47 41.39 -3.83
CA LYS A 492 65.84 41.59 -5.25
C LYS A 492 66.79 42.74 -5.47
N GLN A 493 66.57 43.87 -4.77
CA GLN A 493 67.47 45.04 -4.91
C GLN A 493 68.83 44.89 -4.20
N SER A 494 68.89 44.11 -3.13
CA SER A 494 70.13 43.93 -2.36
C SER A 494 71.05 42.83 -2.93
N GLY A 495 70.92 42.46 -4.20
CA GLY A 495 71.79 41.54 -4.86
C GLY A 495 71.20 40.14 -5.12
N ARG A 496 69.87 39.96 -4.87
CA ARG A 496 69.13 38.68 -5.08
C ARG A 496 69.66 37.52 -4.23
N ASN A 497 69.23 36.31 -4.52
CA ASN A 497 69.70 35.04 -3.93
C ASN A 497 69.81 35.12 -2.38
N GLN A 498 68.81 35.69 -1.74
CA GLN A 498 68.78 35.96 -0.29
C GLN A 498 67.39 36.00 0.28
N VAL A 499 67.31 35.88 1.59
CA VAL A 499 66.07 36.06 2.37
C VAL A 499 66.10 37.44 3.02
N ARG A 500 65.00 38.15 2.94
CA ARG A 500 64.75 39.38 3.67
C ARG A 500 63.48 39.26 4.48
N GLU A 501 63.53 39.85 5.70
CA GLU A 501 62.33 39.93 6.55
C GLU A 501 61.78 41.34 6.55
N SER A 502 60.49 41.48 6.72
CA SER A 502 59.86 42.77 6.95
C SER A 502 60.31 43.27 8.33
N ASN A 503 60.89 44.46 8.36
CA ASN A 503 61.27 45.17 9.58
C ASN A 503 60.13 45.85 10.30
N VAL A 504 58.88 45.78 9.75
CA VAL A 504 57.69 46.41 10.28
C VAL A 504 56.66 45.33 10.57
N SER A 505 56.12 45.40 11.81
CA SER A 505 54.99 44.50 12.16
C SER A 505 53.74 44.95 11.36
N ALA A 506 52.91 44.01 10.94
CA ALA A 506 51.67 44.36 10.27
C ALA A 506 50.75 45.24 11.12
N ALA A 507 50.86 45.17 12.45
CA ALA A 507 50.14 46.05 13.38
C ALA A 507 50.63 47.52 13.33
N ASP A 508 51.93 47.71 13.07
CA ASP A 508 52.54 49.05 12.98
C ASP A 508 52.36 49.65 11.58
N PHE A 509 52.28 48.82 10.54
CA PHE A 509 52.06 49.23 9.16
C PHE A 509 50.73 49.99 8.97
N ASN A 510 49.67 49.54 9.58
CA ASN A 510 48.36 50.19 9.52
C ASN A 510 48.29 51.55 10.27
N ARG A 511 49.30 51.85 11.10
CA ARG A 511 49.34 53.13 11.84
C ARG A 511 50.09 54.25 11.12
N GLN A 512 50.83 53.94 10.06
CA GLN A 512 51.54 54.95 9.25
C GLN A 512 50.98 54.92 7.80
N PRO A 513 50.24 55.99 7.35
CA PRO A 513 49.92 56.10 5.94
C PRO A 513 51.25 56.37 5.19
N MET A 514 51.63 55.43 4.28
CA MET A 514 52.81 55.61 3.43
C MET A 514 52.70 56.92 2.63
N ARG A 515 53.59 57.89 2.90
CA ARG A 515 53.94 58.87 1.91
C ARG A 515 54.82 58.22 0.88
N ILE A 516 54.24 57.67 -0.19
CA ILE A 516 54.96 57.25 -1.40
C ILE A 516 55.39 58.59 -2.06
N GLY A 517 56.69 58.96 -1.91
CA GLY A 517 57.33 60.01 -2.68
C GLY A 517 57.38 59.61 -4.16
N ALA A 518 57.04 60.53 -5.00
CA ALA A 518 57.01 60.53 -6.44
C ALA A 518 58.36 60.08 -7.07
#